data_6c7816679ce0951c41dfc5abe82fd127
#
_entry.id   6c7816679ce0951c41dfc5abe82fd127
#
_cell.length_a   1.000
_cell.length_b   1.000
_cell.length_c   1.000
_cell.angle_alpha   90.00
_cell.angle_beta   90.00
_cell.angle_gamma   90.00
#
_symmetry.space_group_name_H-M   'P 1'
#
loop_
_entity.id
_entity.type
_entity.pdbx_description
1 polymer ?
#
loop_
_entity_poly.entity_id
_entity_poly.type
_entity_poly.pdbx_seq_one_letter_code
_entity_poly.pdbx_strand_id
1 'polypeptide(L)'
;MKMIWFQTVLGAMVGAAVLPAHAHHTPEHSAAMGTPVEPVGAHHLSITGCWVRALPAQVPSAAYFTVANSSDRAATLTDVTTDAYGGVMMHATTQTGGMSRMTMAHDVAVPARGRVAFEPGGLHVMLSKPARAIEVGKTVDFTFVFAGNVTVRAPCTIREASALTN
;
A
#
# COMPACT_ATOMS: atom_id res chain seq x y z
N MET A 1 71.64 43.40 -53.00
CA MET A 1 72.06 43.18 -54.40
C MET A 1 71.14 42.07 -54.99
N LYS A 2 70.34 42.45 -56.06
CA LYS A 2 69.64 41.60 -57.02
C LYS A 2 68.54 40.65 -56.39
N MET A 3 67.22 40.97 -56.40
CA MET A 3 66.27 41.00 -57.52
C MET A 3 66.30 39.73 -58.39
N ILE A 4 65.21 39.02 -58.43
CA ILE A 4 64.47 38.55 -59.66
C ILE A 4 63.19 37.76 -59.18
N TRP A 5 62.16 38.29 -59.55
CA TRP A 5 60.80 37.91 -60.05
C TRP A 5 60.71 36.48 -60.61
N PHE A 6 59.65 35.79 -60.35
CA PHE A 6 58.76 35.26 -61.39
C PHE A 6 57.37 34.86 -60.85
N GLN A 7 56.35 35.30 -61.57
CA GLN A 7 54.93 35.06 -61.46
C GLN A 7 54.52 33.68 -61.95
N THR A 8 53.33 33.40 -61.63
CA THR A 8 52.24 32.64 -62.33
C THR A 8 51.92 31.32 -61.64
N VAL A 9 50.68 30.82 -61.51
CA VAL A 9 49.39 30.87 -62.18
C VAL A 9 48.37 30.19 -61.24
N LEU A 10 47.27 30.79 -61.02
CA LEU A 10 45.87 30.37 -61.02
C LEU A 10 45.59 28.87 -60.98
N GLY A 11 44.87 28.43 -59.97
CA GLY A 11 44.20 27.11 -59.91
C GLY A 11 43.15 27.10 -58.81
N ALA A 12 41.98 27.54 -59.13
CA ALA A 12 40.80 27.42 -58.26
C ALA A 12 40.32 25.96 -58.23
N MET A 13 40.40 25.33 -57.09
CA MET A 13 39.62 24.12 -56.82
C MET A 13 38.73 24.36 -55.59
N VAL A 14 37.45 24.51 -55.87
CA VAL A 14 36.37 24.47 -54.90
C VAL A 14 36.21 23.02 -54.43
N GLY A 15 36.81 22.73 -53.28
CA GLY A 15 36.58 21.47 -52.56
C GLY A 15 35.37 21.66 -51.61
N ALA A 16 34.22 21.14 -51.97
CA ALA A 16 33.09 21.03 -51.07
C ALA A 16 33.44 20.05 -49.97
N ALA A 17 33.69 20.56 -48.79
CA ALA A 17 33.80 19.75 -47.56
C ALA A 17 32.41 19.30 -47.12
N VAL A 18 32.09 18.05 -47.43
CA VAL A 18 30.91 17.38 -46.90
C VAL A 18 31.24 17.03 -45.43
N LEU A 19 30.67 17.77 -44.50
CA LEU A 19 30.71 17.44 -43.08
C LEU A 19 29.75 16.26 -42.84
N PRO A 20 30.16 15.16 -42.20
CA PRO A 20 29.24 14.12 -41.79
C PRO A 20 28.35 14.66 -40.68
N ALA A 21 27.03 14.69 -40.92
CA ALA A 21 26.03 14.94 -39.92
C ALA A 21 26.12 13.83 -38.87
N HIS A 22 26.62 14.16 -37.71
CA HIS A 22 26.50 13.28 -36.55
C HIS A 22 25.03 13.26 -36.16
N ALA A 23 24.34 12.20 -36.49
CA ALA A 23 23.05 11.89 -35.93
C ALA A 23 23.22 11.65 -34.45
N HIS A 24 22.83 12.61 -33.62
CA HIS A 24 22.64 12.41 -32.20
C HIS A 24 21.50 11.41 -32.04
N HIS A 25 21.82 10.14 -31.83
CA HIS A 25 20.91 9.19 -31.26
C HIS A 25 20.68 9.60 -29.81
N THR A 26 19.62 10.37 -29.56
CA THR A 26 19.02 10.44 -28.22
C THR A 26 18.48 9.05 -27.93
N PRO A 27 18.91 8.38 -26.84
CA PRO A 27 18.21 7.18 -26.42
C PRO A 27 16.81 7.60 -26.00
N GLU A 28 15.80 7.27 -26.80
CA GLU A 28 14.43 7.25 -26.34
C GLU A 28 14.39 6.27 -25.16
N HIS A 29 14.40 6.85 -23.97
CA HIS A 29 13.95 6.12 -22.79
C HIS A 29 12.45 5.87 -23.01
N SER A 30 12.12 4.79 -23.67
CA SER A 30 10.82 4.16 -23.57
C SER A 30 10.68 3.78 -22.09
N ALA A 31 10.17 4.71 -21.29
CA ALA A 31 9.59 4.38 -20.02
C ALA A 31 8.46 3.40 -20.36
N ALA A 32 8.72 2.13 -20.13
CA ALA A 32 7.67 1.12 -20.12
C ALA A 32 6.66 1.60 -19.06
N MET A 33 5.59 2.27 -19.52
CA MET A 33 4.42 2.51 -18.71
C MET A 33 3.92 1.12 -18.35
N GLY A 34 4.26 0.68 -17.13
CA GLY A 34 3.66 -0.50 -16.55
C GLY A 34 2.15 -0.34 -16.67
N THR A 35 1.47 -1.29 -17.30
CA THR A 35 0.02 -1.32 -17.34
C THR A 35 -0.49 -1.10 -15.93
N PRO A 36 -1.44 -0.16 -15.69
CA PRO A 36 -2.02 0.04 -14.37
C PRO A 36 -2.53 -1.31 -13.87
N VAL A 37 -2.01 -1.75 -12.72
CA VAL A 37 -2.49 -3.00 -12.11
C VAL A 37 -3.88 -2.69 -11.58
N GLU A 38 -4.90 -3.25 -12.24
CA GLU A 38 -6.28 -3.15 -11.79
C GLU A 38 -6.41 -3.65 -10.34
N PRO A 39 -7.11 -2.93 -9.46
CA PRO A 39 -7.31 -3.35 -8.09
C PRO A 39 -8.09 -4.67 -8.02
N VAL A 40 -7.87 -5.44 -6.95
CA VAL A 40 -8.66 -6.65 -6.67
C VAL A 40 -10.11 -6.24 -6.38
N GLY A 41 -11.07 -6.81 -7.10
CA GLY A 41 -12.48 -6.50 -6.88
C GLY A 41 -13.00 -6.96 -5.51
N ALA A 42 -13.96 -6.24 -4.94
CA ALA A 42 -14.51 -6.52 -3.61
C ALA A 42 -15.07 -7.94 -3.47
N HIS A 43 -15.58 -8.55 -4.54
CA HIS A 43 -16.12 -9.92 -4.55
C HIS A 43 -15.09 -11.01 -4.33
N HIS A 44 -13.80 -10.70 -4.45
CA HIS A 44 -12.69 -11.60 -4.14
C HIS A 44 -12.19 -11.45 -2.70
N LEU A 45 -12.65 -10.42 -1.99
CA LEU A 45 -12.21 -10.10 -0.64
C LEU A 45 -13.31 -10.44 0.37
N SER A 46 -12.94 -11.07 1.46
CA SER A 46 -13.89 -11.39 2.54
C SER A 46 -13.25 -11.16 3.90
N ILE A 47 -14.10 -10.72 4.84
CA ILE A 47 -13.74 -10.53 6.24
C ILE A 47 -14.49 -11.59 7.03
N THR A 48 -13.77 -12.36 7.83
CA THR A 48 -14.36 -13.44 8.65
C THR A 48 -13.88 -13.34 10.09
N GLY A 49 -14.68 -13.89 11.02
CA GLY A 49 -14.34 -13.94 12.44
C GLY A 49 -14.12 -12.56 13.07
N CYS A 50 -14.82 -11.51 12.58
CA CYS A 50 -14.63 -10.16 13.10
C CYS A 50 -15.20 -10.00 14.49
N TRP A 51 -14.38 -9.53 15.42
CA TRP A 51 -14.81 -9.24 16.79
C TRP A 51 -14.03 -8.09 17.42
N VAL A 52 -14.66 -7.43 18.36
CA VAL A 52 -14.12 -6.32 19.14
C VAL A 52 -14.02 -6.74 20.60
N ARG A 53 -12.86 -6.53 21.21
CA ARG A 53 -12.68 -6.71 22.65
C ARG A 53 -13.34 -5.56 23.39
N ALA A 54 -14.33 -5.85 24.26
CA ALA A 54 -14.95 -4.84 25.12
C ALA A 54 -14.00 -4.46 26.25
N LEU A 55 -13.54 -3.21 26.26
CA LEU A 55 -12.75 -2.61 27.34
C LEU A 55 -13.44 -1.33 27.84
N PRO A 56 -13.16 -0.88 29.09
CA PRO A 56 -13.65 0.40 29.57
C PRO A 56 -13.25 1.55 28.62
N ALA A 57 -14.11 2.55 28.47
CA ALA A 57 -13.98 3.63 27.49
C ALA A 57 -12.65 4.42 27.58
N GLN A 58 -12.00 4.40 28.74
CA GLN A 58 -10.71 5.07 29.01
C GLN A 58 -9.51 4.27 28.50
N VAL A 59 -9.71 2.99 28.15
CA VAL A 59 -8.66 2.08 27.69
C VAL A 59 -8.87 1.79 26.21
N PRO A 60 -7.84 1.92 25.36
CA PRO A 60 -7.95 1.53 23.95
C PRO A 60 -8.39 0.07 23.82
N SER A 61 -9.40 -0.17 23.02
CA SER A 61 -9.90 -1.48 22.65
C SER A 61 -9.19 -2.00 21.40
N ALA A 62 -9.49 -3.23 20.98
CA ALA A 62 -8.93 -3.80 19.78
C ALA A 62 -10.00 -4.60 19.00
N ALA A 63 -9.88 -4.56 17.66
CA ALA A 63 -10.63 -5.43 16.78
C ALA A 63 -9.71 -6.43 16.08
N TYR A 64 -10.24 -7.62 15.87
CA TYR A 64 -9.57 -8.78 15.30
C TYR A 64 -10.45 -9.42 14.24
N PHE A 65 -9.84 -9.93 13.18
CA PHE A 65 -10.54 -10.52 12.03
C PHE A 65 -9.54 -11.22 11.11
N THR A 66 -10.05 -11.96 10.16
CA THR A 66 -9.25 -12.52 9.06
C THR A 66 -9.70 -11.92 7.75
N VAL A 67 -8.75 -11.39 6.97
CA VAL A 67 -8.97 -11.02 5.58
C VAL A 67 -8.59 -12.19 4.70
N ALA A 68 -9.47 -12.62 3.82
CA ALA A 68 -9.17 -13.60 2.79
C ALA A 68 -9.29 -12.98 1.40
N ASN A 69 -8.38 -13.35 0.52
CA ASN A 69 -8.31 -12.94 -0.88
C ASN A 69 -8.36 -14.17 -1.78
N SER A 70 -9.46 -14.32 -2.52
CA SER A 70 -9.68 -15.45 -3.44
C SER A 70 -9.14 -15.19 -4.86
N SER A 71 -8.67 -13.97 -5.14
CA SER A 71 -8.12 -13.62 -6.44
C SER A 71 -6.70 -14.20 -6.63
N ASP A 72 -6.21 -14.18 -7.85
CA ASP A 72 -4.85 -14.55 -8.23
C ASP A 72 -3.83 -13.40 -8.14
N ARG A 73 -4.25 -12.26 -7.60
CA ARG A 73 -3.41 -11.08 -7.35
C ARG A 73 -3.45 -10.69 -5.87
N ALA A 74 -2.34 -10.14 -5.36
CA ALA A 74 -2.31 -9.60 -4.01
C ALA A 74 -3.23 -8.37 -3.90
N ALA A 75 -3.89 -8.24 -2.75
CA ALA A 75 -4.64 -7.04 -2.37
C ALA A 75 -3.89 -6.31 -1.24
N THR A 76 -4.17 -5.04 -1.03
CA THR A 76 -3.58 -4.26 0.06
C THR A 76 -4.70 -3.62 0.87
N LEU A 77 -4.79 -3.97 2.15
CA LEU A 77 -5.68 -3.30 3.11
C LEU A 77 -4.99 -2.01 3.55
N THR A 78 -5.59 -0.87 3.23
CA THR A 78 -5.00 0.46 3.47
C THR A 78 -5.60 1.15 4.69
N ASP A 79 -6.87 0.87 5.00
CA ASP A 79 -7.56 1.49 6.13
C ASP A 79 -8.71 0.63 6.65
N VAL A 80 -9.11 0.88 7.90
CA VAL A 80 -10.28 0.32 8.56
C VAL A 80 -11.02 1.43 9.27
N THR A 81 -12.33 1.53 9.05
CA THR A 81 -13.17 2.58 9.66
C THR A 81 -14.44 2.02 10.29
N THR A 82 -14.99 2.74 11.26
CA THR A 82 -16.28 2.45 11.88
C THR A 82 -16.85 3.72 12.54
N ASP A 83 -18.15 3.86 12.60
CA ASP A 83 -18.82 4.95 13.32
C ASP A 83 -18.86 4.73 14.84
N ALA A 84 -18.52 3.52 15.29
CA ALA A 84 -18.56 3.17 16.71
C ALA A 84 -17.40 3.75 17.53
N TYR A 85 -16.30 4.17 16.88
CA TYR A 85 -15.10 4.69 17.52
C TYR A 85 -14.54 5.91 16.78
N GLY A 86 -14.12 6.93 17.53
CA GLY A 86 -13.53 8.15 16.99
C GLY A 86 -12.03 8.04 16.63
N GLY A 87 -11.37 6.98 17.05
CA GLY A 87 -9.99 6.69 16.67
C GLY A 87 -9.83 5.22 16.30
N VAL A 88 -9.40 4.98 15.08
CA VAL A 88 -9.21 3.63 14.50
C VAL A 88 -7.85 3.61 13.82
N MET A 89 -6.97 2.68 14.22
CA MET A 89 -5.61 2.57 13.67
C MET A 89 -5.17 1.12 13.59
N MET A 90 -4.58 0.72 12.49
CA MET A 90 -3.96 -0.61 12.35
C MET A 90 -2.59 -0.61 13.02
N HIS A 91 -2.31 -1.64 13.81
CA HIS A 91 -1.04 -1.84 14.51
C HIS A 91 -0.51 -3.25 14.28
N ALA A 92 0.79 -3.39 14.40
CA ALA A 92 1.48 -4.67 14.48
C ALA A 92 2.23 -4.74 15.81
N THR A 93 2.05 -5.84 16.54
CA THR A 93 2.84 -6.16 17.71
C THR A 93 3.91 -7.17 17.31
N THR A 94 5.15 -6.88 17.64
CA THR A 94 6.29 -7.81 17.46
C THR A 94 6.89 -8.12 18.81
N GLN A 95 7.36 -9.36 19.00
CA GLN A 95 8.05 -9.81 20.20
C GLN A 95 9.51 -10.11 19.84
N THR A 96 10.44 -9.44 20.52
CA THR A 96 11.88 -9.67 20.33
C THR A 96 12.58 -9.66 21.67
N GLY A 97 13.26 -10.74 22.02
CA GLY A 97 14.02 -10.84 23.28
C GLY A 97 13.17 -10.66 24.54
N GLY A 98 11.92 -11.13 24.54
CA GLY A 98 10.99 -10.97 25.67
C GLY A 98 10.35 -9.59 25.80
N MET A 99 10.66 -8.65 24.90
CA MET A 99 10.04 -7.33 24.85
C MET A 99 8.99 -7.28 23.74
N SER A 100 7.83 -6.71 24.07
CA SER A 100 6.75 -6.45 23.10
C SER A 100 6.86 -5.02 22.59
N ARG A 101 6.84 -4.87 21.27
CA ARG A 101 6.84 -3.57 20.59
C ARG A 101 5.64 -3.46 19.66
N MET A 102 4.91 -2.35 19.78
CA MET A 102 3.79 -2.02 18.91
C MET A 102 4.20 -0.91 17.95
N THR A 103 3.90 -1.08 16.67
CA THR A 103 4.13 -0.09 15.62
C THR A 103 2.88 0.07 14.77
N MET A 104 2.69 1.25 14.17
CA MET A 104 1.62 1.44 13.18
C MET A 104 1.85 0.52 11.99
N ALA A 105 0.79 -0.12 11.53
CA ALA A 105 0.77 -0.92 10.33
C ALA A 105 0.01 -0.14 9.23
N HIS A 106 0.69 0.11 8.14
CA HIS A 106 0.10 0.69 6.94
C HIS A 106 0.20 -0.33 5.81
N ASP A 107 -0.72 -0.28 4.86
CA ASP A 107 -0.62 -1.05 3.62
C ASP A 107 -0.37 -2.55 3.85
N VAL A 108 -1.26 -3.18 4.60
CA VAL A 108 -1.15 -4.62 4.91
C VAL A 108 -1.45 -5.45 3.67
N ALA A 109 -0.42 -6.11 3.13
CA ALA A 109 -0.55 -6.95 1.95
C ALA A 109 -1.30 -8.25 2.28
N VAL A 110 -2.33 -8.57 1.49
CA VAL A 110 -3.08 -9.84 1.54
C VAL A 110 -2.69 -10.66 0.29
N PRO A 111 -1.95 -11.76 0.43
CA PRO A 111 -1.44 -12.52 -0.69
C PRO A 111 -2.54 -12.99 -1.64
N ALA A 112 -2.17 -13.21 -2.91
CA ALA A 112 -3.04 -13.89 -3.87
C ALA A 112 -3.43 -15.26 -3.32
N ARG A 113 -4.73 -15.62 -3.42
CA ARG A 113 -5.29 -16.89 -2.92
C ARG A 113 -4.94 -17.19 -1.45
N GLY A 114 -4.70 -16.13 -0.68
CA GLY A 114 -4.20 -16.19 0.69
C GLY A 114 -5.08 -15.48 1.69
N ARG A 115 -4.57 -15.41 2.92
CA ARG A 115 -5.24 -14.75 4.02
C ARG A 115 -4.24 -14.07 4.95
N VAL A 116 -4.71 -13.06 5.68
CA VAL A 116 -3.97 -12.39 6.75
C VAL A 116 -4.87 -12.32 7.98
N ALA A 117 -4.35 -12.77 9.11
CA ALA A 117 -5.05 -12.70 10.39
C ALA A 117 -4.63 -11.45 11.18
N PHE A 118 -5.63 -10.74 11.69
CA PHE A 118 -5.49 -9.74 12.73
C PHE A 118 -5.90 -10.44 14.04
N GLU A 119 -4.93 -10.65 14.92
CA GLU A 119 -5.09 -11.49 16.11
C GLU A 119 -4.35 -10.92 17.33
N PRO A 120 -4.73 -11.28 18.55
CA PRO A 120 -4.02 -10.85 19.75
C PRO A 120 -2.54 -11.20 19.71
N GLY A 121 -1.68 -10.20 19.97
CA GLY A 121 -0.22 -10.36 19.92
C GLY A 121 0.40 -10.21 18.52
N GLY A 122 -0.40 -10.03 17.49
CA GLY A 122 0.02 -9.78 16.10
C GLY A 122 -0.53 -8.48 15.56
N LEU A 123 -0.99 -8.53 14.29
CA LEU A 123 -1.75 -7.44 13.68
C LEU A 123 -3.08 -7.26 14.42
N HIS A 124 -3.50 -6.02 14.61
CA HIS A 124 -4.80 -5.68 15.21
C HIS A 124 -5.20 -4.26 14.84
N VAL A 125 -6.48 -3.95 14.99
CA VAL A 125 -6.98 -2.58 14.88
C VAL A 125 -7.21 -2.02 16.26
N MET A 126 -6.43 -1.02 16.66
CA MET A 126 -6.62 -0.30 17.90
C MET A 126 -7.77 0.67 17.78
N LEU A 127 -8.66 0.68 18.77
CA LEU A 127 -9.89 1.44 18.83
C LEU A 127 -9.89 2.36 20.04
N SER A 128 -10.15 3.63 19.86
CA SER A 128 -10.22 4.62 20.93
C SER A 128 -11.40 5.56 20.76
N LYS A 129 -11.78 6.24 21.85
CA LYS A 129 -12.88 7.20 21.85
C LYS A 129 -14.19 6.56 21.34
N PRO A 130 -14.78 5.59 22.05
CA PRO A 130 -16.04 5.00 21.67
C PRO A 130 -17.12 6.10 21.60
N ALA A 131 -17.87 6.13 20.51
CA ALA A 131 -18.93 7.12 20.25
C ALA A 131 -20.19 6.87 21.12
N ARG A 132 -20.34 5.65 21.64
CA ARG A 132 -21.43 5.20 22.51
C ARG A 132 -20.95 4.08 23.42
N ALA A 133 -21.78 3.68 24.37
CA ALA A 133 -21.50 2.51 25.21
C ALA A 133 -21.32 1.26 24.35
N ILE A 134 -20.28 0.49 24.66
CA ILE A 134 -19.93 -0.75 23.97
C ILE A 134 -20.49 -1.92 24.79
N GLU A 135 -21.43 -2.63 24.20
CA GLU A 135 -22.18 -3.71 24.86
C GLU A 135 -21.76 -5.08 24.33
N VAL A 136 -21.34 -5.98 25.20
CA VAL A 136 -21.01 -7.37 24.86
C VAL A 136 -22.23 -8.08 24.24
N GLY A 137 -21.97 -8.86 23.19
CA GLY A 137 -23.01 -9.57 22.43
C GLY A 137 -23.65 -8.76 21.31
N LYS A 138 -23.45 -7.45 21.25
CA LYS A 138 -23.88 -6.61 20.13
C LYS A 138 -22.85 -6.64 19.00
N THR A 139 -23.25 -6.10 17.84
CA THR A 139 -22.39 -5.93 16.68
C THR A 139 -22.17 -4.47 16.37
N VAL A 140 -21.04 -4.17 15.78
CA VAL A 140 -20.71 -2.88 15.17
C VAL A 140 -20.22 -3.12 13.75
N ASP A 141 -20.59 -2.25 12.82
CA ASP A 141 -20.17 -2.37 11.44
C ASP A 141 -18.81 -1.71 11.22
N PHE A 142 -17.96 -2.42 10.50
CA PHE A 142 -16.68 -1.93 10.03
C PHE A 142 -16.64 -1.88 8.51
N THR A 143 -15.94 -0.89 8.00
CA THR A 143 -15.61 -0.77 6.58
C THR A 143 -14.09 -0.95 6.43
N PHE A 144 -13.70 -1.92 5.64
CA PHE A 144 -12.32 -2.25 5.30
C PHE A 144 -12.02 -1.67 3.93
N VAL A 145 -11.02 -0.80 3.84
CA VAL A 145 -10.64 -0.08 2.62
C VAL A 145 -9.39 -0.73 2.05
N PHE A 146 -9.45 -1.10 0.79
CA PHE A 146 -8.33 -1.67 0.05
C PHE A 146 -7.84 -0.71 -1.02
N ALA A 147 -6.63 -0.92 -1.50
CA ALA A 147 -6.06 -0.17 -2.61
C ALA A 147 -7.02 -0.12 -3.81
N GLY A 148 -7.07 1.03 -4.49
CA GLY A 148 -8.06 1.29 -5.55
C GLY A 148 -9.45 1.66 -5.05
N ASN A 149 -9.59 2.10 -3.79
CA ASN A 149 -10.85 2.48 -3.14
C ASN A 149 -11.90 1.34 -3.10
N VAL A 150 -11.44 0.11 -3.13
CA VAL A 150 -12.31 -1.05 -2.96
C VAL A 150 -12.66 -1.20 -1.50
N THR A 151 -13.94 -1.37 -1.18
CA THR A 151 -14.41 -1.47 0.20
C THR A 151 -15.16 -2.78 0.44
N VAL A 152 -14.97 -3.36 1.62
CA VAL A 152 -15.73 -4.50 2.13
C VAL A 152 -16.30 -4.11 3.48
N ARG A 153 -17.58 -4.37 3.72
CA ARG A 153 -18.23 -4.15 5.01
C ARG A 153 -18.45 -5.49 5.72
N ALA A 154 -18.23 -5.50 7.04
CA ALA A 154 -18.53 -6.65 7.86
C ALA A 154 -18.95 -6.24 9.26
N PRO A 155 -19.96 -6.94 9.86
CA PRO A 155 -20.29 -6.79 11.26
C PRO A 155 -19.23 -7.46 12.14
N CYS A 156 -18.81 -6.77 13.21
CA CYS A 156 -17.89 -7.29 14.20
C CYS A 156 -18.61 -7.46 15.54
N THR A 157 -18.59 -8.67 16.09
CA THR A 157 -19.26 -8.98 17.36
C THR A 157 -18.44 -8.45 18.53
N ILE A 158 -19.06 -7.75 19.45
CA ILE A 158 -18.42 -7.29 20.69
C ILE A 158 -18.34 -8.47 21.66
N ARG A 159 -17.11 -8.80 22.11
CA ARG A 159 -16.84 -9.90 23.05
C ARG A 159 -16.22 -9.37 24.34
N GLU A 160 -16.32 -10.16 25.38
CA GLU A 160 -15.70 -9.85 26.68
C GLU A 160 -14.19 -9.64 26.59
N ALA A 161 -13.63 -8.89 27.54
CA ALA A 161 -12.20 -8.60 27.61
C ALA A 161 -11.33 -9.87 27.73
N SER A 162 -11.87 -10.93 28.30
CA SER A 162 -11.24 -12.26 28.43
C SER A 162 -11.20 -13.06 27.13
N ALA A 163 -11.95 -12.68 26.09
CA ALA A 163 -11.93 -13.36 24.80
C ALA A 163 -10.55 -13.18 24.14
N LEU A 164 -9.86 -14.27 23.88
CA LEU A 164 -8.50 -14.28 23.31
C LEU A 164 -8.47 -14.87 21.89
N THR A 165 -9.54 -15.55 21.49
CA THR A 165 -9.64 -16.25 20.19
C THR A 165 -10.97 -16.00 19.52
N ASN A 166 -11.02 -16.27 18.22
CA ASN A 166 -12.25 -16.24 17.40
C ASN A 166 -13.17 -17.41 17.73
#